data_a76bf7843726135db87c0b9f34598c93
#
_entry.id   a76bf7843726135db87c0b9f34598c93
#
_cell.length_a   1.000
_cell.length_b   1.000
_cell.length_c   1.000
_cell.angle_alpha   90.00
_cell.angle_beta   90.00
_cell.angle_gamma   90.00
#
_symmetry.space_group_name_H-M   'P 1'
#
loop_
_entity.id
_entity.type
_entity.pdbx_description
1 polymer ?
#
loop_
_entity_poly.entity_id
_entity_poly.type
_entity_poly.pdbx_seq_one_letter_code
_entity_poly.pdbx_strand_id
1 'polypeptide(L)'
;NTRPKKSAHAYSLVWSEDGSPLAAITKAQSNGLQGAFGPEVMVDWAMRYGNPSIPDRIAAMKAAGCERILLAPLYPQYCAATTATANDKAFAYLAQQRWQPAIRTLPPYYDDPGYIDALKQSIETGLAGLDFTPDVLVTSFHGMPKRTLELGDPYHCHCQKTARLLGDALGR
;
A
#
# COMPACT_ATOMS: atom_id res chain seq x y z
N ASN A 1 -0.28 30.86 4.71
CA ASN A 1 -0.40 29.40 4.74
C ASN A 1 1.00 28.77 4.77
N THR A 2 1.55 28.51 5.98
CA THR A 2 2.93 28.02 6.17
C THR A 2 3.04 26.49 6.13
N ARG A 3 1.92 25.78 6.17
CA ARG A 3 1.85 24.29 6.23
C ARG A 3 2.51 23.59 5.03
N PRO A 4 2.26 24.00 3.76
CA PRO A 4 2.89 23.34 2.61
C PRO A 4 4.42 23.43 2.60
N LYS A 5 4.98 24.59 2.99
CA LYS A 5 6.44 24.78 3.02
C LYS A 5 7.13 23.92 4.08
N LYS A 6 6.53 23.80 5.29
CA LYS A 6 7.07 22.93 6.35
C LYS A 6 7.01 21.45 5.96
N SER A 7 5.89 21.01 5.35
CA SER A 7 5.77 19.65 4.85
C SER A 7 6.76 19.35 3.73
N ALA A 8 6.90 20.25 2.75
CA ALA A 8 7.87 20.10 1.67
C ALA A 8 9.30 19.98 2.20
N HIS A 9 9.68 20.79 3.20
CA HIS A 9 10.98 20.68 3.84
C HIS A 9 11.17 19.35 4.57
N ALA A 10 10.17 18.88 5.33
CA ALA A 10 10.24 17.56 5.99
C ALA A 10 10.39 16.41 4.98
N TYR A 11 9.67 16.47 3.85
CA TYR A 11 9.82 15.49 2.78
C TYR A 11 11.20 15.54 2.12
N SER A 12 11.78 16.74 1.92
CA SER A 12 13.10 16.86 1.30
C SER A 12 14.21 16.20 2.11
N LEU A 13 14.06 16.05 3.42
CA LEU A 13 15.03 15.37 4.30
C LEU A 13 15.07 13.85 4.12
N VAL A 14 14.02 13.26 3.57
CA VAL A 14 13.89 11.81 3.33
C VAL A 14 13.93 11.45 1.85
N TRP A 15 14.09 12.43 0.97
CA TRP A 15 14.19 12.21 -0.47
C TRP A 15 15.56 11.62 -0.82
N SER A 16 15.59 10.57 -1.64
CA SER A 16 16.81 9.96 -2.16
C SER A 16 17.03 10.31 -3.63
N GLU A 17 18.13 9.83 -4.21
CA GLU A 17 18.39 9.91 -5.66
C GLU A 17 17.31 9.22 -6.48
N ASP A 18 16.67 8.16 -5.92
CA ASP A 18 15.56 7.43 -6.53
C ASP A 18 14.19 8.15 -6.37
N GLY A 19 14.16 9.33 -5.76
CA GLY A 19 12.95 10.11 -5.50
C GLY A 19 12.39 9.92 -4.09
N SER A 20 11.05 9.99 -3.96
CA SER A 20 10.41 9.77 -2.66
C SER A 20 10.55 8.32 -2.21
N PRO A 21 10.77 8.04 -0.90
CA PRO A 21 10.82 6.67 -0.38
C PRO A 21 9.61 5.84 -0.80
N LEU A 22 8.41 6.43 -0.80
CA LEU A 22 7.19 5.74 -1.21
C LEU A 22 7.28 5.28 -2.68
N ALA A 23 7.72 6.15 -3.59
CA ALA A 23 7.84 5.80 -5.01
C ALA A 23 8.94 4.75 -5.24
N ALA A 24 10.11 4.91 -4.63
CA ALA A 24 11.23 3.98 -4.73
C ALA A 24 10.85 2.58 -4.21
N ILE A 25 10.23 2.51 -3.03
CA ILE A 25 9.79 1.24 -2.43
C ILE A 25 8.67 0.60 -3.27
N THR A 26 7.68 1.36 -3.74
CA THR A 26 6.60 0.82 -4.59
C THR A 26 7.15 0.25 -5.89
N LYS A 27 8.12 0.94 -6.51
CA LYS A 27 8.82 0.44 -7.70
C LYS A 27 9.58 -0.86 -7.41
N ALA A 28 10.30 -0.92 -6.30
CA ALA A 28 11.03 -2.12 -5.89
C ALA A 28 10.10 -3.32 -5.64
N GLN A 29 8.95 -3.08 -4.98
CA GLN A 29 7.91 -4.10 -4.76
C GLN A 29 7.34 -4.60 -6.10
N SER A 30 7.05 -3.69 -7.05
CA SER A 30 6.59 -4.07 -8.39
C SER A 30 7.60 -4.95 -9.12
N ASN A 31 8.88 -4.60 -9.06
CA ASN A 31 9.95 -5.41 -9.66
C ASN A 31 10.07 -6.79 -9.02
N GLY A 32 9.95 -6.87 -7.69
CA GLY A 32 9.93 -8.15 -6.97
C GLY A 32 8.75 -9.03 -7.37
N LEU A 33 7.55 -8.45 -7.47
CA LEU A 33 6.35 -9.15 -7.93
C LEU A 33 6.48 -9.61 -9.38
N GLN A 34 7.04 -8.78 -10.28
CA GLN A 34 7.30 -9.19 -11.66
C GLN A 34 8.22 -10.40 -11.72
N GLY A 35 9.27 -10.44 -10.90
CA GLY A 35 10.16 -11.60 -10.79
C GLY A 35 9.45 -12.86 -10.30
N ALA A 36 8.54 -12.71 -9.34
CA ALA A 36 7.79 -13.83 -8.76
C ALA A 36 6.72 -14.39 -9.72
N PHE A 37 6.04 -13.54 -10.49
CA PHE A 37 4.99 -13.97 -11.42
C PHE A 37 5.53 -14.41 -12.79
N GLY A 38 6.77 -14.07 -13.14
CA GLY A 38 7.35 -14.38 -14.44
C GLY A 38 6.70 -13.59 -15.60
N PRO A 39 6.95 -14.01 -16.86
CA PRO A 39 6.55 -13.25 -18.05
C PRO A 39 5.06 -13.31 -18.38
N GLU A 40 4.32 -14.28 -17.83
CA GLU A 40 2.90 -14.48 -18.12
C GLU A 40 2.00 -13.39 -17.52
N VAL A 41 2.49 -12.67 -16.53
CA VAL A 41 1.78 -11.60 -15.84
C VAL A 41 2.58 -10.30 -15.95
N MET A 42 1.99 -9.29 -16.55
CA MET A 42 2.57 -7.95 -16.56
C MET A 42 2.31 -7.28 -15.20
N VAL A 43 3.37 -6.93 -14.49
CA VAL A 43 3.28 -6.16 -13.24
C VAL A 43 3.78 -4.75 -13.50
N ASP A 44 3.00 -3.77 -13.08
CA ASP A 44 3.37 -2.36 -13.15
C ASP A 44 2.91 -1.62 -11.89
N TRP A 45 3.40 -0.43 -11.67
CA TRP A 45 3.11 0.35 -10.48
C TRP A 45 2.64 1.75 -10.81
N ALA A 46 1.84 2.31 -9.94
CA ALA A 46 1.34 3.67 -10.07
C ALA A 46 1.23 4.35 -8.70
N MET A 47 1.31 5.66 -8.73
CA MET A 47 1.09 6.50 -7.54
C MET A 47 -0.34 7.02 -7.52
N ARG A 48 -0.93 7.06 -6.31
CA ARG A 48 -2.25 7.70 -6.13
C ARG A 48 -2.18 9.19 -6.46
N TYR A 49 -1.07 9.84 -6.11
CA TYR A 49 -0.75 11.23 -6.39
C TYR A 49 0.60 11.32 -7.08
N GLY A 50 0.70 12.16 -8.12
CA GLY A 50 1.94 12.30 -8.88
C GLY A 50 2.11 11.23 -9.97
N ASN A 51 3.35 10.94 -10.32
CA ASN A 51 3.73 10.05 -11.42
C ASN A 51 4.51 8.83 -10.95
N PRO A 52 4.40 7.69 -11.68
CA PRO A 52 3.49 7.43 -12.79
C PRO A 52 2.03 7.40 -12.30
N SER A 53 1.11 7.97 -13.08
CA SER A 53 -0.29 8.04 -12.67
C SER A 53 -1.04 6.72 -12.92
N ILE A 54 -2.09 6.45 -12.13
CA ILE A 54 -2.96 5.27 -12.33
C ILE A 54 -3.57 5.26 -13.74
N PRO A 55 -4.14 6.36 -14.27
CA PRO A 55 -4.63 6.41 -15.64
C PRO A 55 -3.59 6.02 -16.68
N ASP A 56 -2.37 6.58 -16.59
CA ASP A 56 -1.32 6.33 -17.57
C ASP A 56 -0.89 4.85 -17.56
N ARG A 57 -0.80 4.25 -16.39
CA ARG A 57 -0.43 2.82 -16.27
C ARG A 57 -1.51 1.90 -16.80
N ILE A 58 -2.79 2.18 -16.51
CA ILE A 58 -3.90 1.42 -17.10
C ILE A 58 -3.91 1.57 -18.62
N ALA A 59 -3.67 2.78 -19.15
CA ALA A 59 -3.56 3.00 -20.60
C ALA A 59 -2.42 2.19 -21.22
N ALA A 60 -1.24 2.16 -20.57
CA ALA A 60 -0.09 1.39 -21.02
C ALA A 60 -0.37 -0.13 -21.01
N MET A 61 -0.98 -0.65 -19.95
CA MET A 61 -1.39 -2.07 -19.87
C MET A 61 -2.39 -2.44 -20.97
N LYS A 62 -3.37 -1.57 -21.23
CA LYS A 62 -4.32 -1.76 -22.34
C LYS A 62 -3.61 -1.79 -23.70
N ALA A 63 -2.67 -0.87 -23.93
CA ALA A 63 -1.88 -0.83 -25.15
C ALA A 63 -1.00 -2.07 -25.34
N ALA A 64 -0.55 -2.66 -24.24
CA ALA A 64 0.19 -3.94 -24.21
C ALA A 64 -0.71 -5.18 -24.38
N GLY A 65 -2.04 -5.00 -24.55
CA GLY A 65 -2.98 -6.10 -24.75
C GLY A 65 -3.55 -6.72 -23.48
N CYS A 66 -3.38 -6.10 -22.32
CA CYS A 66 -3.96 -6.61 -21.08
C CYS A 66 -5.49 -6.43 -21.09
N GLU A 67 -6.21 -7.54 -21.11
CA GLU A 67 -7.68 -7.58 -21.07
C GLU A 67 -8.22 -7.74 -19.64
N ARG A 68 -7.37 -8.14 -18.70
CA ARG A 68 -7.70 -8.35 -17.28
C ARG A 68 -6.66 -7.67 -16.41
N ILE A 69 -7.09 -6.78 -15.53
CA ILE A 69 -6.21 -6.02 -14.65
C ILE A 69 -6.68 -6.19 -13.20
N LEU A 70 -5.76 -6.56 -12.32
CA LEU A 70 -5.95 -6.53 -10.87
C LEU A 70 -5.38 -5.20 -10.34
N LEU A 71 -6.21 -4.42 -9.70
CA LEU A 71 -5.76 -3.26 -8.91
C LEU A 71 -5.41 -3.74 -7.50
N ALA A 72 -4.14 -3.58 -7.12
CA ALA A 72 -3.63 -4.00 -5.84
C ALA A 72 -3.12 -2.79 -5.03
N PRO A 73 -4.00 -2.03 -4.36
CA PRO A 73 -3.57 -0.99 -3.44
C PRO A 73 -2.78 -1.60 -2.28
N LEU A 74 -1.53 -1.17 -2.09
CA LEU A 74 -0.64 -1.76 -1.08
C LEU A 74 -0.91 -1.20 0.33
N TYR A 75 -2.19 -1.14 0.69
CA TYR A 75 -2.69 -0.79 2.02
C TYR A 75 -3.36 -2.02 2.61
N PRO A 76 -2.71 -2.73 3.57
CA PRO A 76 -3.29 -3.96 4.14
C PRO A 76 -4.65 -3.71 4.80
N GLN A 77 -4.76 -2.61 5.55
CA GLN A 77 -5.99 -2.16 6.17
C GLN A 77 -6.75 -1.26 5.19
N TYR A 78 -8.01 -1.58 4.94
CA TYR A 78 -8.86 -0.71 4.12
C TYR A 78 -9.12 0.62 4.83
N CYS A 79 -9.05 1.69 4.06
CA CYS A 79 -9.52 3.01 4.46
C CYS A 79 -10.08 3.74 3.25
N ALA A 80 -11.17 4.47 3.45
CA ALA A 80 -11.74 5.30 2.38
C ALA A 80 -10.76 6.37 1.89
N ALA A 81 -9.87 6.86 2.77
CA ALA A 81 -8.87 7.86 2.41
C ALA A 81 -7.66 7.28 1.63
N THR A 82 -7.49 5.96 1.57
CA THR A 82 -6.37 5.29 0.91
C THR A 82 -6.86 4.33 -0.18
N THR A 83 -7.27 3.13 0.17
CA THR A 83 -7.70 2.08 -0.78
C THR A 83 -8.82 2.57 -1.69
N ALA A 84 -9.88 3.17 -1.13
CA ALA A 84 -11.00 3.64 -1.95
C ALA A 84 -10.55 4.73 -2.91
N THR A 85 -9.75 5.72 -2.48
CA THR A 85 -9.33 6.80 -3.37
C THR A 85 -8.44 6.32 -4.52
N ALA A 86 -7.66 5.25 -4.34
CA ALA A 86 -6.87 4.64 -5.40
C ALA A 86 -7.80 3.95 -6.41
N ASN A 87 -8.78 3.18 -5.93
CA ASN A 87 -9.78 2.54 -6.78
C ASN A 87 -10.65 3.56 -7.52
N ASP A 88 -11.12 4.60 -6.84
CA ASP A 88 -11.90 5.69 -7.44
C ASP A 88 -11.17 6.34 -8.63
N LYS A 89 -9.85 6.55 -8.49
CA LYS A 89 -9.03 7.12 -9.55
C LYS A 89 -8.98 6.22 -10.79
N ALA A 90 -8.87 4.91 -10.59
CA ALA A 90 -8.91 3.93 -11.67
C ALA A 90 -10.31 3.87 -12.31
N PHE A 91 -11.36 3.78 -11.50
CA PHE A 91 -12.74 3.70 -11.99
C PHE A 91 -13.17 4.97 -12.74
N ALA A 92 -12.78 6.16 -12.25
CA ALA A 92 -13.06 7.42 -12.93
C ALA A 92 -12.39 7.48 -14.32
N TYR A 93 -11.17 6.95 -14.47
CA TYR A 93 -10.52 6.83 -15.76
C TYR A 93 -11.24 5.83 -16.66
N LEU A 94 -11.56 4.65 -16.15
CA LEU A 94 -12.22 3.59 -16.93
C LEU A 94 -13.62 3.99 -17.41
N ALA A 95 -14.37 4.74 -16.60
CA ALA A 95 -15.70 5.25 -16.98
C ALA A 95 -15.68 6.12 -18.25
N GLN A 96 -14.54 6.68 -18.60
CA GLN A 96 -14.37 7.50 -19.81
C GLN A 96 -13.92 6.68 -21.04
N GLN A 97 -13.64 5.38 -20.87
CA GLN A 97 -13.11 4.53 -21.93
C GLN A 97 -14.22 3.85 -22.72
N ARG A 98 -14.09 3.80 -24.06
CA ARG A 98 -15.01 3.03 -24.93
C ARG A 98 -14.91 1.53 -24.69
N TRP A 99 -13.70 1.04 -24.51
CA TRP A 99 -13.41 -0.34 -24.17
C TRP A 99 -12.71 -0.40 -22.81
N GLN A 100 -13.24 -1.20 -21.91
CA GLN A 100 -12.71 -1.37 -20.58
C GLN A 100 -12.20 -2.81 -20.42
N PRO A 101 -10.97 -3.02 -19.91
CA PRO A 101 -10.53 -4.34 -19.48
C PRO A 101 -11.36 -4.83 -18.29
N ALA A 102 -11.39 -6.13 -18.06
CA ALA A 102 -11.98 -6.69 -16.85
C ALA A 102 -11.14 -6.25 -15.64
N ILE A 103 -11.76 -5.53 -14.70
CA ILE A 103 -11.08 -5.01 -13.51
C ILE A 103 -11.52 -5.79 -12.27
N ARG A 104 -10.53 -6.13 -11.44
CA ARG A 104 -10.73 -6.59 -10.07
C ARG A 104 -9.88 -5.76 -9.12
N THR A 105 -10.32 -5.66 -7.89
CA THR A 105 -9.55 -5.03 -6.81
C THR A 105 -9.10 -6.09 -5.83
N LEU A 106 -7.86 -5.97 -5.33
CA LEU A 106 -7.38 -6.81 -4.24
C LEU A 106 -8.19 -6.49 -2.97
N PRO A 107 -8.77 -7.49 -2.30
CA PRO A 107 -9.41 -7.26 -1.01
C PRO A 107 -8.37 -6.82 0.04
N PRO A 108 -8.81 -6.18 1.14
CA PRO A 108 -7.94 -5.91 2.28
C PRO A 108 -7.32 -7.22 2.80
N TYR A 109 -6.02 -7.16 3.13
CA TYR A 109 -5.25 -8.34 3.56
C TYR A 109 -4.63 -8.16 4.95
N TYR A 110 -5.25 -7.30 5.77
CA TYR A 110 -4.83 -6.92 7.13
C TYR A 110 -4.75 -8.11 8.11
N ASP A 111 -5.41 -9.21 7.83
CA ASP A 111 -5.45 -10.44 8.64
C ASP A 111 -5.00 -11.68 7.84
N ASP A 112 -4.43 -11.49 6.65
CA ASP A 112 -3.88 -12.58 5.86
C ASP A 112 -2.69 -13.21 6.61
N PRO A 113 -2.66 -14.56 6.76
CA PRO A 113 -1.58 -15.23 7.49
C PRO A 113 -0.19 -14.97 6.94
N GLY A 114 -0.04 -14.88 5.61
CA GLY A 114 1.24 -14.59 4.96
C GLY A 114 1.71 -13.15 5.26
N TYR A 115 0.77 -12.20 5.30
CA TYR A 115 1.08 -10.83 5.69
C TYR A 115 1.52 -10.74 7.15
N ILE A 116 0.81 -11.40 8.07
CA ILE A 116 1.17 -11.43 9.50
C ILE A 116 2.53 -12.11 9.70
N ASP A 117 2.80 -13.21 9.00
CA ASP A 117 4.08 -13.89 9.06
C ASP A 117 5.23 -13.02 8.53
N ALA A 118 5.04 -12.32 7.43
CA ALA A 118 6.01 -11.38 6.89
C ALA A 118 6.32 -10.23 7.88
N LEU A 119 5.31 -9.70 8.57
CA LEU A 119 5.52 -8.71 9.63
C LEU A 119 6.31 -9.29 10.80
N LYS A 120 5.96 -10.50 11.25
CA LYS A 120 6.67 -11.21 12.30
C LYS A 120 8.15 -11.38 11.95
N GLN A 121 8.46 -11.93 10.77
CA GLN A 121 9.83 -12.13 10.31
C GLN A 121 10.63 -10.82 10.25
N SER A 122 10.00 -9.74 9.78
CA SER A 122 10.62 -8.41 9.74
C SER A 122 10.98 -7.91 11.13
N ILE A 123 10.08 -8.10 12.11
CA ILE A 123 10.32 -7.72 13.51
C ILE A 123 11.42 -8.58 14.14
N GLU A 124 11.35 -9.90 13.98
CA GLU A 124 12.36 -10.82 14.51
C GLU A 124 13.76 -10.51 13.95
N THR A 125 13.84 -10.21 12.66
CA THR A 125 15.09 -9.78 12.02
C THR A 125 15.59 -8.46 12.59
N GLY A 126 14.68 -7.49 12.80
CA GLY A 126 15.03 -6.22 13.42
C GLY A 126 15.51 -6.37 14.85
N LEU A 127 14.83 -7.20 15.63
CA LEU A 127 15.21 -7.48 17.03
C LEU A 127 16.57 -8.19 17.14
N ALA A 128 16.85 -9.12 16.24
CA ALA A 128 18.14 -9.83 16.22
C ALA A 128 19.34 -8.92 15.89
N GLY A 129 19.10 -7.77 15.28
CA GLY A 129 20.13 -6.77 14.98
C GLY A 129 20.39 -5.77 16.12
N LEU A 130 19.65 -5.85 17.22
CA LEU A 130 19.84 -4.95 18.36
C LEU A 130 20.93 -5.49 19.32
N ASP A 131 21.68 -4.58 19.93
CA ASP A 131 22.65 -4.86 20.99
C ASP A 131 22.04 -4.85 22.40
N PHE A 132 20.72 -4.69 22.49
CA PHE A 132 19.94 -4.71 23.72
C PHE A 132 18.62 -5.48 23.53
N THR A 133 17.97 -5.89 24.61
CA THR A 133 16.64 -6.49 24.59
C THR A 133 15.58 -5.43 24.88
N PRO A 134 14.66 -5.12 23.96
CA PRO A 134 13.60 -4.14 24.23
C PRO A 134 12.52 -4.73 25.15
N ASP A 135 12.08 -3.94 26.14
CA ASP A 135 11.00 -4.33 27.06
C ASP A 135 9.62 -4.27 26.41
N VAL A 136 9.45 -3.38 25.41
CA VAL A 136 8.16 -3.10 24.78
C VAL A 136 8.31 -2.99 23.27
N LEU A 137 7.41 -3.65 22.54
CA LEU A 137 7.21 -3.45 21.11
C LEU A 137 5.97 -2.55 20.88
N VAL A 138 6.17 -1.42 20.25
CA VAL A 138 5.08 -0.48 19.93
C VAL A 138 4.71 -0.61 18.46
N THR A 139 3.45 -0.97 18.17
CA THR A 139 2.88 -0.90 16.82
C THR A 139 2.25 0.46 16.59
N SER A 140 2.58 1.11 15.48
CA SER A 140 2.06 2.43 15.14
C SER A 140 1.27 2.39 13.83
N PHE A 141 0.06 2.93 13.86
CA PHE A 141 -0.81 3.08 12.71
C PHE A 141 -1.14 4.56 12.48
N HIS A 142 -1.53 4.91 11.26
CA HIS A 142 -1.92 6.29 10.97
C HIS A 142 -3.23 6.66 11.69
N GLY A 143 -3.25 7.80 12.37
CA GLY A 143 -4.45 8.28 13.06
C GLY A 143 -5.53 8.74 12.07
N MET A 144 -6.77 8.26 12.28
CA MET A 144 -7.95 8.68 11.52
C MET A 144 -8.96 9.34 12.43
N PRO A 145 -9.72 10.35 11.94
CA PRO A 145 -10.77 10.95 12.73
C PRO A 145 -11.84 9.91 13.17
N LYS A 146 -12.27 9.96 14.43
CA LYS A 146 -13.30 9.07 14.97
C LYS A 146 -14.57 9.01 14.10
N ARG A 147 -14.93 10.15 13.51
CA ARG A 147 -16.07 10.24 12.59
C ARG A 147 -15.98 9.24 11.42
N THR A 148 -14.80 8.89 10.93
CA THR A 148 -14.67 7.91 9.83
C THR A 148 -15.14 6.53 10.26
N LEU A 149 -14.80 6.11 11.48
CA LEU A 149 -15.30 4.86 12.07
C LEU A 149 -16.84 4.91 12.24
N GLU A 150 -17.38 6.01 12.75
CA GLU A 150 -18.82 6.20 12.93
C GLU A 150 -19.60 6.17 11.60
N LEU A 151 -18.95 6.53 10.49
CA LEU A 151 -19.47 6.43 9.14
C LEU A 151 -19.24 5.05 8.48
N GLY A 152 -18.70 4.08 9.21
CA GLY A 152 -18.56 2.70 8.74
C GLY A 152 -17.21 2.38 8.07
N ASP A 153 -16.19 3.26 8.16
CA ASP A 153 -14.85 2.92 7.67
C ASP A 153 -14.23 1.85 8.60
N PRO A 154 -13.81 0.68 8.07
CA PRO A 154 -13.34 -0.44 8.89
C PRO A 154 -11.89 -0.28 9.36
N TYR A 155 -11.18 0.78 8.98
CA TYR A 155 -9.74 0.96 9.20
C TYR A 155 -9.32 0.70 10.65
N HIS A 156 -10.03 1.28 11.62
CA HIS A 156 -9.72 1.08 13.04
C HIS A 156 -9.79 -0.39 13.44
N CYS A 157 -10.84 -1.10 13.02
CA CYS A 157 -11.02 -2.52 13.33
C CYS A 157 -9.94 -3.38 12.67
N HIS A 158 -9.56 -3.06 11.42
CA HIS A 158 -8.47 -3.75 10.72
C HIS A 158 -7.13 -3.54 11.42
N CYS A 159 -6.80 -2.32 11.86
CA CYS A 159 -5.58 -2.04 12.62
C CYS A 159 -5.53 -2.84 13.93
N GLN A 160 -6.63 -2.85 14.70
CA GLN A 160 -6.73 -3.61 15.95
C GLN A 160 -6.55 -5.11 15.70
N LYS A 161 -7.14 -5.65 14.65
CA LYS A 161 -7.00 -7.07 14.32
C LYS A 161 -5.58 -7.41 13.88
N THR A 162 -4.95 -6.59 13.03
CA THR A 162 -3.53 -6.78 12.66
C THR A 162 -2.63 -6.78 13.88
N ALA A 163 -2.79 -5.79 14.78
CA ALA A 163 -1.96 -5.68 15.99
C ALA A 163 -2.12 -6.91 16.90
N ARG A 164 -3.35 -7.39 17.11
CA ARG A 164 -3.63 -8.58 17.91
C ARG A 164 -3.01 -9.84 17.31
N LEU A 165 -3.26 -10.09 16.00
CA LEU A 165 -2.71 -11.28 15.32
C LEU A 165 -1.18 -11.28 15.30
N LEU A 166 -0.57 -10.10 15.16
CA LEU A 166 0.88 -9.95 15.24
C LEU A 166 1.41 -10.23 16.65
N GLY A 167 0.72 -9.73 17.69
CA GLY A 167 1.04 -10.06 19.08
C GLY A 167 0.96 -11.56 19.34
N ASP A 168 -0.13 -12.20 18.93
CA ASP A 168 -0.32 -13.66 19.04
C ASP A 168 0.82 -14.42 18.32
N ALA A 169 1.19 -14.00 17.10
CA ALA A 169 2.26 -14.62 16.30
C ALA A 169 3.66 -14.45 16.93
N LEU A 170 3.89 -13.37 17.66
CA LEU A 170 5.14 -13.10 18.40
C LEU A 170 5.17 -13.72 19.80
N GLY A 171 4.06 -14.34 20.26
CA GLY A 171 3.94 -14.88 21.60
C GLY A 171 3.89 -13.81 22.70
N ARG A 172 3.32 -12.66 22.41
CA ARG A 172 3.28 -11.48 23.30
C ARG A 172 1.85 -11.00 23.52
#